data_ecf2a9e86dc53ae7a3880aedf773f3cc
#
_entry.id   ecf2a9e86dc53ae7a3880aedf773f3cc
#
_cell.length_a   1.000
_cell.length_b   1.000
_cell.length_c   1.000
_cell.angle_alpha   90.00
_cell.angle_beta   90.00
_cell.angle_gamma   90.00
#
_symmetry.space_group_name_H-M   'P 1'
#
loop_
_entity.id
_entity.type
_entity.pdbx_description
1 polymer ?
#
loop_
_entity_poly.entity_id
_entity_poly.type
_entity_poly.pdbx_seq_one_letter_code
_entity_poly.pdbx_strand_id
1 'polypeptide(L)'
;LVIGVFIIVASAANWAQAQTCDLFITALHALGADSANTILVDHTVMGVPTFAFNAISSLVRGDTALASAVAKPLRELNATRVPVPGCLTTEHAWAVVSDSVLVAVFGAGQWTVFHSRFPKAAQFALVSRPLIKGDTATLYVAIAEGKLAGRDVIIRLVRGVDGRWIKQSEVQLWVS
;
A
#
# COMPACT_ATOMS: atom_id res chain seq x y z
N LEU A 1 21.59 38.35 -1.20
CA LEU A 1 21.26 37.42 -0.08
C LEU A 1 19.96 36.66 -0.36
N VAL A 2 19.87 35.81 -1.41
CA VAL A 2 18.64 35.04 -1.74
C VAL A 2 18.94 33.57 -2.06
N ILE A 3 20.17 33.09 -1.97
CA ILE A 3 20.56 31.74 -2.40
C ILE A 3 20.32 30.64 -1.33
N GLY A 4 20.09 31.04 -0.06
CA GLY A 4 19.98 30.05 1.05
C GLY A 4 18.63 29.37 1.23
N VAL A 5 17.55 29.92 0.68
CA VAL A 5 16.17 29.41 0.98
C VAL A 5 15.73 28.27 0.07
N PHE A 6 16.24 28.17 -1.14
CA PHE A 6 15.84 27.13 -2.12
C PHE A 6 16.34 25.72 -1.80
N ILE A 7 17.48 25.60 -1.10
CA ILE A 7 18.08 24.28 -0.80
C ILE A 7 17.31 23.52 0.29
N ILE A 8 16.69 24.24 1.23
CA ILE A 8 15.97 23.63 2.36
C ILE A 8 14.62 23.01 1.93
N VAL A 9 13.93 23.62 0.96
CA VAL A 9 12.62 23.14 0.51
C VAL A 9 12.75 21.85 -0.31
N ALA A 10 13.79 21.73 -1.16
CA ALA A 10 14.05 20.53 -1.94
C ALA A 10 14.44 19.32 -1.06
N SER A 11 15.17 19.54 0.02
CA SER A 11 15.56 18.47 0.94
C SER A 11 14.37 17.92 1.76
N ALA A 12 13.44 18.76 2.19
CA ALA A 12 12.26 18.33 2.94
C ALA A 12 11.28 17.51 2.08
N ALA A 13 11.07 17.89 0.82
CA ALA A 13 10.23 17.15 -0.12
C ALA A 13 10.80 15.76 -0.43
N ASN A 14 12.11 15.67 -0.67
CA ASN A 14 12.77 14.38 -0.92
C ASN A 14 12.73 13.46 0.32
N TRP A 15 12.86 14.02 1.51
CA TRP A 15 12.79 13.26 2.76
C TRP A 15 11.39 12.67 3.01
N ALA A 16 10.35 13.44 2.80
CA ALA A 16 8.96 12.97 2.91
C ALA A 16 8.65 11.87 1.89
N GLN A 17 9.18 11.99 0.68
CA GLN A 17 8.99 10.98 -0.37
C GLN A 17 9.74 9.68 -0.04
N ALA A 18 10.98 9.74 0.44
CA ALA A 18 11.75 8.57 0.86
C ALA A 18 11.07 7.82 2.01
N GLN A 19 10.55 8.54 3.00
CA GLN A 19 9.81 7.95 4.11
C GLN A 19 8.51 7.27 3.67
N THR A 20 7.85 7.80 2.65
CA THR A 20 6.65 7.19 2.08
C THR A 20 6.99 5.91 1.34
N CYS A 21 8.10 5.85 0.63
CA CYS A 21 8.57 4.63 -0.02
C CYS A 21 8.89 3.51 0.97
N ASP A 22 9.69 3.79 1.99
CA ASP A 22 10.04 2.82 3.03
C ASP A 22 8.78 2.24 3.70
N LEU A 23 7.77 3.06 3.91
CA LEU A 23 6.48 2.63 4.45
C LEU A 23 5.78 1.61 3.54
N PHE A 24 5.67 1.89 2.24
CA PHE A 24 5.04 0.95 1.29
C PHE A 24 5.82 -0.35 1.18
N ILE A 25 7.14 -0.28 1.10
CA ILE A 25 8.02 -1.45 1.01
C ILE A 25 7.88 -2.30 2.26
N THR A 26 7.92 -1.69 3.44
CA THR A 26 7.75 -2.39 4.71
C THR A 26 6.39 -3.09 4.78
N ALA A 27 5.32 -2.42 4.36
CA ALA A 27 3.99 -3.02 4.35
C ALA A 27 3.89 -4.21 3.40
N LEU A 28 4.42 -4.08 2.18
CA LEU A 28 4.39 -5.14 1.16
C LEU A 28 5.23 -6.33 1.56
N HIS A 29 6.49 -6.12 2.01
CA HIS A 29 7.36 -7.20 2.49
C HIS A 29 6.78 -7.93 3.70
N ALA A 30 6.15 -7.20 4.63
CA ALA A 30 5.49 -7.80 5.80
C ALA A 30 4.34 -8.74 5.43
N LEU A 31 3.84 -8.62 4.19
CA LEU A 31 2.79 -9.46 3.61
C LEU A 31 3.34 -10.46 2.57
N GLY A 32 4.66 -10.63 2.47
CA GLY A 32 5.30 -11.56 1.54
C GLY A 32 5.26 -11.12 0.08
N ALA A 33 4.94 -9.86 -0.19
CA ALA A 33 5.07 -9.28 -1.51
C ALA A 33 6.45 -8.65 -1.66
N ASP A 34 7.15 -8.94 -2.75
CA ASP A 34 8.45 -8.36 -3.09
C ASP A 34 8.53 -7.97 -4.58
N SER A 35 9.53 -7.18 -4.94
CA SER A 35 9.69 -6.67 -6.29
C SER A 35 10.03 -7.75 -7.34
N ALA A 36 10.47 -8.94 -6.91
CA ALA A 36 10.84 -10.02 -7.82
C ALA A 36 9.62 -10.82 -8.30
N ASN A 37 8.56 -10.87 -7.49
CA ASN A 37 7.40 -11.73 -7.74
C ASN A 37 6.05 -11.01 -7.73
N THR A 38 6.02 -9.70 -7.48
CA THR A 38 4.77 -8.93 -7.33
C THR A 38 4.69 -7.79 -8.33
N ILE A 39 3.56 -7.68 -9.01
CA ILE A 39 3.19 -6.52 -9.81
C ILE A 39 2.40 -5.56 -8.93
N LEU A 40 2.76 -4.28 -8.91
CA LEU A 40 1.98 -3.23 -8.27
C LEU A 40 1.04 -2.56 -9.28
N VAL A 41 -0.14 -2.18 -8.83
CA VAL A 41 -1.01 -1.29 -9.60
C VAL A 41 -0.53 0.15 -9.44
N ASP A 42 -0.53 0.90 -10.53
CA ASP A 42 0.06 2.24 -10.63
C ASP A 42 -0.65 3.32 -9.79
N HIS A 43 -1.88 3.05 -9.35
CA HIS A 43 -2.66 3.95 -8.52
C HIS A 43 -3.12 3.26 -7.24
N THR A 44 -3.27 4.05 -6.19
CA THR A 44 -3.85 3.57 -4.93
C THR A 44 -5.31 3.16 -5.12
N VAL A 45 -5.78 2.20 -4.32
CA VAL A 45 -7.20 1.81 -4.35
C VAL A 45 -8.10 3.00 -4.04
N MET A 46 -9.24 3.04 -4.70
CA MET A 46 -10.31 3.97 -4.37
C MET A 46 -11.34 3.27 -3.48
N GLY A 47 -11.62 3.88 -2.34
CA GLY A 47 -12.61 3.36 -1.41
C GLY A 47 -12.14 2.08 -0.72
N VAL A 48 -11.48 2.21 0.42
CA VAL A 48 -11.25 1.06 1.31
C VAL A 48 -12.59 0.40 1.61
N PRO A 49 -12.77 -0.92 1.42
CA PRO A 49 -14.05 -1.59 1.57
C PRO A 49 -14.71 -1.34 2.92
N THR A 50 -16.03 -1.18 2.94
CA THR A 50 -16.76 -0.82 4.17
C THR A 50 -16.59 -1.86 5.27
N PHE A 51 -16.48 -3.15 4.92
CA PHE A 51 -16.24 -4.24 5.87
C PHE A 51 -14.86 -4.14 6.55
N ALA A 52 -13.89 -3.46 5.93
CA ALA A 52 -12.59 -3.21 6.53
C ALA A 52 -12.68 -2.42 7.84
N PHE A 53 -13.75 -1.63 8.02
CA PHE A 53 -13.93 -0.84 9.23
C PHE A 53 -14.17 -1.67 10.48
N ASN A 54 -14.87 -2.80 10.37
CA ASN A 54 -15.06 -3.71 11.50
C ASN A 54 -13.72 -4.34 11.94
N ALA A 55 -12.83 -4.60 10.98
CA ALA A 55 -11.52 -5.14 11.26
C ALA A 55 -10.56 -4.11 11.89
N ILE A 56 -10.73 -2.82 11.61
CA ILE A 56 -9.95 -1.77 12.26
C ILE A 56 -10.19 -1.77 13.78
N SER A 57 -11.40 -2.10 14.24
CA SER A 57 -11.69 -2.25 15.68
C SER A 57 -10.83 -3.34 16.33
N SER A 58 -10.57 -4.44 15.61
CA SER A 58 -9.69 -5.52 16.09
C SER A 58 -8.24 -5.08 16.15
N LEU A 59 -7.78 -4.30 15.15
CA LEU A 59 -6.42 -3.73 15.11
C LEU A 59 -6.10 -2.84 16.31
N VAL A 60 -7.10 -2.10 16.78
CA VAL A 60 -6.95 -1.19 17.91
C VAL A 60 -7.45 -1.78 19.23
N ARG A 61 -7.48 -3.13 19.32
CA ARG A 61 -7.84 -3.89 20.52
C ARG A 61 -9.21 -3.58 21.10
N GLY A 62 -10.19 -3.33 20.22
CA GLY A 62 -11.57 -3.04 20.63
C GLY A 62 -11.82 -1.61 21.09
N ASP A 63 -10.84 -0.71 21.01
CA ASP A 63 -11.05 0.72 21.25
C ASP A 63 -11.85 1.32 20.08
N THR A 64 -13.14 1.50 20.30
CA THR A 64 -14.08 2.02 19.28
C THR A 64 -13.80 3.48 18.92
N ALA A 65 -13.27 4.29 19.84
CA ALA A 65 -12.91 5.67 19.58
C ALA A 65 -11.69 5.74 18.66
N LEU A 66 -10.68 4.91 18.94
CA LEU A 66 -9.49 4.81 18.09
C LEU A 66 -9.81 4.17 16.72
N ALA A 67 -10.71 3.17 16.69
CA ALA A 67 -11.21 2.60 15.45
C ALA A 67 -11.87 3.66 14.56
N SER A 68 -12.76 4.45 15.12
CA SER A 68 -13.41 5.58 14.41
C SER A 68 -12.41 6.64 13.97
N ALA A 69 -11.40 6.92 14.78
CA ALA A 69 -10.35 7.89 14.48
C ALA A 69 -9.43 7.44 13.33
N VAL A 70 -9.42 6.15 13.00
CA VAL A 70 -8.65 5.60 11.86
C VAL A 70 -9.55 5.35 10.65
N ALA A 71 -10.69 4.71 10.84
CA ALA A 71 -11.55 4.22 9.76
C ALA A 71 -12.07 5.35 8.86
N LYS A 72 -12.66 6.38 9.45
CA LYS A 72 -13.21 7.51 8.70
C LYS A 72 -12.12 8.28 7.93
N PRO A 73 -11.02 8.71 8.57
CA PRO A 73 -9.94 9.40 7.84
C PRO A 73 -9.28 8.54 6.76
N LEU A 74 -9.10 7.23 6.97
CA LEU A 74 -8.55 6.33 5.96
C LEU A 74 -9.45 6.25 4.72
N ARG A 75 -10.77 6.18 4.92
CA ARG A 75 -11.74 6.20 3.83
C ARG A 75 -11.75 7.52 3.09
N GLU A 76 -11.78 8.65 3.81
CA GLU A 76 -11.80 9.99 3.21
C GLU A 76 -10.51 10.25 2.43
N LEU A 77 -9.36 9.85 2.97
CA LEU A 77 -8.07 9.93 2.30
C LEU A 77 -8.06 9.15 0.99
N ASN A 78 -8.73 8.00 0.93
CA ASN A 78 -8.81 7.13 -0.24
C ASN A 78 -10.10 7.33 -1.06
N ALA A 79 -10.81 8.43 -0.90
CA ALA A 79 -11.95 8.79 -1.75
C ALA A 79 -11.53 9.07 -3.21
N THR A 80 -10.26 9.42 -3.42
CA THR A 80 -9.67 9.62 -4.74
C THR A 80 -8.41 8.77 -4.91
N ARG A 81 -8.19 8.30 -6.13
CA ARG A 81 -6.96 7.57 -6.50
C ARG A 81 -5.81 8.55 -6.70
N VAL A 82 -4.63 8.14 -6.31
CA VAL A 82 -3.38 8.84 -6.61
C VAL A 82 -2.34 7.85 -7.12
N PRO A 83 -1.38 8.27 -7.93
CA PRO A 83 -0.27 7.42 -8.32
C PRO A 83 0.49 6.88 -7.10
N VAL A 84 0.97 5.64 -7.20
CA VAL A 84 1.92 5.11 -6.22
C VAL A 84 3.24 5.88 -6.31
N PRO A 85 4.03 5.96 -5.23
CA PRO A 85 5.28 6.71 -5.24
C PRO A 85 6.27 6.20 -6.31
N GLY A 86 6.82 7.10 -7.12
CA GLY A 86 7.73 6.76 -8.21
C GLY A 86 9.02 6.06 -7.77
N CYS A 87 9.47 6.28 -6.54
CA CYS A 87 10.63 5.60 -5.95
C CYS A 87 10.46 4.06 -5.86
N LEU A 88 9.24 3.54 -5.83
CA LEU A 88 9.02 2.10 -5.91
C LEU A 88 9.58 1.51 -7.22
N THR A 89 9.47 2.23 -8.33
CA THR A 89 10.03 1.80 -9.61
C THR A 89 11.49 2.16 -9.78
N THR A 90 11.88 3.38 -9.41
CA THR A 90 13.23 3.93 -9.70
C THR A 90 14.30 3.45 -8.73
N GLU A 91 13.97 3.28 -7.46
CA GLU A 91 14.93 2.93 -6.42
C GLU A 91 14.80 1.47 -5.96
N HIS A 92 13.62 0.87 -6.11
CA HIS A 92 13.31 -0.46 -5.56
C HIS A 92 12.88 -1.48 -6.61
N ALA A 93 12.96 -1.14 -7.90
CA ALA A 93 12.73 -2.02 -9.05
C ALA A 93 11.37 -2.76 -9.05
N TRP A 94 10.34 -2.18 -8.44
CA TRP A 94 8.99 -2.74 -8.50
C TRP A 94 8.44 -2.60 -9.92
N ALA A 95 7.87 -3.67 -10.44
CA ALA A 95 7.10 -3.63 -11.67
C ALA A 95 5.72 -3.02 -11.39
N VAL A 96 5.43 -1.88 -12.03
CA VAL A 96 4.18 -1.13 -11.84
C VAL A 96 3.41 -1.14 -13.16
N VAL A 97 2.13 -1.49 -13.11
CA VAL A 97 1.24 -1.55 -14.28
C VAL A 97 -0.04 -0.77 -14.04
N SER A 98 -0.62 -0.24 -15.11
CA SER A 98 -1.91 0.44 -15.01
C SER A 98 -3.07 -0.54 -14.80
N ASP A 99 -4.13 -0.07 -14.15
CA ASP A 99 -5.38 -0.80 -14.02
C ASP A 99 -5.90 -1.33 -15.36
N SER A 100 -5.80 -0.53 -16.42
CA SER A 100 -6.26 -0.91 -17.76
C SER A 100 -5.53 -2.15 -18.30
N VAL A 101 -4.25 -2.30 -17.94
CA VAL A 101 -3.47 -3.50 -18.29
C VAL A 101 -4.01 -4.72 -17.54
N LEU A 102 -4.29 -4.61 -16.23
CA LEU A 102 -4.86 -5.71 -15.47
C LEU A 102 -6.29 -6.04 -15.93
N VAL A 103 -7.12 -5.05 -16.17
CA VAL A 103 -8.48 -5.24 -16.72
C VAL A 103 -8.42 -5.99 -18.05
N ALA A 104 -7.52 -5.64 -18.96
CA ALA A 104 -7.34 -6.32 -20.23
C ALA A 104 -6.86 -7.77 -20.04
N VAL A 105 -5.91 -8.00 -19.14
CA VAL A 105 -5.38 -9.34 -18.82
C VAL A 105 -6.50 -10.24 -18.27
N PHE A 106 -7.26 -9.79 -17.29
CA PHE A 106 -8.30 -10.60 -16.65
C PHE A 106 -9.56 -10.71 -17.52
N GLY A 107 -9.86 -9.73 -18.37
CA GLY A 107 -10.92 -9.81 -19.36
C GLY A 107 -10.63 -10.83 -20.49
N ALA A 108 -9.36 -11.06 -20.82
CA ALA A 108 -8.95 -11.95 -21.91
C ALA A 108 -8.79 -13.44 -21.50
N GLY A 109 -8.56 -13.75 -20.25
CA GLY A 109 -8.30 -15.16 -19.88
C GLY A 109 -7.74 -15.36 -18.49
N GLN A 110 -7.90 -14.37 -17.66
CA GLN A 110 -7.60 -14.47 -16.24
C GLN A 110 -6.11 -14.74 -15.95
N TRP A 111 -5.82 -15.64 -15.00
CA TRP A 111 -4.47 -15.92 -14.50
C TRP A 111 -3.53 -16.53 -15.55
N THR A 112 -4.04 -17.29 -16.50
CA THR A 112 -3.20 -17.82 -17.59
C THR A 112 -2.60 -16.68 -18.42
N VAL A 113 -3.39 -15.67 -18.76
CA VAL A 113 -2.92 -14.49 -19.49
C VAL A 113 -2.00 -13.63 -18.62
N PHE A 114 -2.32 -13.51 -17.32
CA PHE A 114 -1.46 -12.81 -16.37
C PHE A 114 -0.05 -13.41 -16.32
N HIS A 115 0.09 -14.71 -16.10
CA HIS A 115 1.40 -15.38 -16.06
C HIS A 115 2.13 -15.38 -17.40
N SER A 116 1.40 -15.45 -18.53
CA SER A 116 2.00 -15.31 -19.85
C SER A 116 2.61 -13.92 -20.06
N ARG A 117 1.93 -12.86 -19.60
CA ARG A 117 2.38 -11.48 -19.74
C ARG A 117 3.43 -11.07 -18.71
N PHE A 118 3.35 -11.64 -17.52
CA PHE A 118 4.23 -11.37 -16.39
C PHE A 118 4.83 -12.67 -15.84
N PRO A 119 5.74 -13.32 -16.59
CA PRO A 119 6.18 -14.70 -16.29
C PRO A 119 6.94 -14.84 -14.97
N LYS A 120 7.44 -13.73 -14.40
CA LYS A 120 8.11 -13.73 -13.09
C LYS A 120 7.17 -13.38 -11.94
N ALA A 121 5.98 -12.85 -12.23
CA ALA A 121 5.06 -12.45 -11.20
C ALA A 121 4.20 -13.61 -10.73
N ALA A 122 4.23 -13.88 -9.44
CA ALA A 122 3.33 -14.83 -8.78
C ALA A 122 2.00 -14.18 -8.38
N GLN A 123 2.00 -12.85 -8.20
CA GLN A 123 0.88 -12.11 -7.63
C GLN A 123 0.87 -10.66 -8.11
N PHE A 124 -0.25 -9.98 -7.89
CA PHE A 124 -0.30 -8.52 -7.95
C PHE A 124 -0.85 -7.94 -6.66
N ALA A 125 -0.47 -6.70 -6.37
CA ALA A 125 -0.89 -5.99 -5.18
C ALA A 125 -1.48 -4.62 -5.49
N LEU A 126 -2.51 -4.26 -4.72
CA LEU A 126 -3.08 -2.93 -4.66
C LEU A 126 -2.86 -2.38 -3.26
N VAL A 127 -2.54 -1.11 -3.16
CA VAL A 127 -2.29 -0.43 -1.90
C VAL A 127 -3.17 0.81 -1.76
N SER A 128 -3.61 1.11 -0.55
CA SER A 128 -4.26 2.39 -0.25
C SER A 128 -3.23 3.48 0.02
N ARG A 129 -3.65 4.73 0.00
CA ARG A 129 -2.87 5.80 0.63
C ARG A 129 -2.75 5.50 2.13
N PRO A 130 -1.54 5.63 2.71
CA PRO A 130 -1.36 5.43 4.14
C PRO A 130 -1.93 6.59 4.95
N LEU A 131 -2.69 6.29 5.99
CA LEU A 131 -3.06 7.26 7.01
C LEU A 131 -1.93 7.35 8.03
N ILE A 132 -1.16 8.42 7.98
CA ILE A 132 -0.03 8.66 8.90
C ILE A 132 -0.47 9.59 10.02
N LYS A 133 -0.25 9.17 11.27
CA LYS A 133 -0.50 9.98 12.48
C LYS A 133 0.69 9.83 13.42
N GLY A 134 1.51 10.87 13.51
CA GLY A 134 2.77 10.82 14.27
C GLY A 134 3.66 9.68 13.77
N ASP A 135 4.04 8.80 14.67
CA ASP A 135 4.90 7.64 14.39
C ASP A 135 4.11 6.37 14.01
N THR A 136 2.84 6.50 13.69
CA THR A 136 2.03 5.36 13.22
C THR A 136 1.50 5.59 11.82
N ALA A 137 1.41 4.52 11.04
CA ALA A 137 0.78 4.49 9.74
C ALA A 137 -0.19 3.32 9.65
N THR A 138 -1.32 3.54 9.01
CA THR A 138 -2.31 2.49 8.73
C THR A 138 -2.64 2.52 7.26
N LEU A 139 -2.60 1.37 6.60
CA LEU A 139 -2.98 1.25 5.20
C LEU A 139 -3.69 -0.08 4.93
N TYR A 140 -4.46 -0.09 3.85
CA TYR A 140 -5.07 -1.29 3.29
C TYR A 140 -4.19 -1.80 2.15
N VAL A 141 -4.03 -3.12 2.09
CA VAL A 141 -3.34 -3.83 1.02
C VAL A 141 -4.20 -5.00 0.58
N ALA A 142 -4.43 -5.12 -0.73
CA ALA A 142 -5.02 -6.30 -1.34
C ALA A 142 -3.94 -7.02 -2.15
N ILE A 143 -3.83 -8.32 -1.97
CA ILE A 143 -2.91 -9.19 -2.73
C ILE A 143 -3.74 -10.28 -3.39
N ALA A 144 -3.59 -10.44 -4.70
CA ALA A 144 -4.19 -11.53 -5.45
C ALA A 144 -3.09 -12.46 -5.98
N GLU A 145 -3.21 -13.73 -5.67
CA GLU A 145 -2.22 -14.80 -5.95
C GLU A 145 -2.76 -15.84 -6.92
N GLY A 146 -4.06 -15.85 -7.20
CA GLY A 146 -4.72 -16.82 -8.06
C GLY A 146 -6.20 -16.52 -8.27
N LYS A 147 -6.88 -17.39 -9.00
CA LYS A 147 -8.30 -17.24 -9.33
C LYS A 147 -9.20 -17.18 -8.08
N LEU A 148 -8.85 -17.96 -7.07
CA LEU A 148 -9.54 -18.06 -5.78
C LEU A 148 -8.56 -17.89 -4.62
N ALA A 149 -7.38 -17.32 -4.88
CA ALA A 149 -6.35 -17.12 -3.88
C ALA A 149 -6.01 -15.64 -3.80
N GLY A 150 -6.22 -15.08 -2.65
CA GLY A 150 -5.91 -13.68 -2.37
C GLY A 150 -6.25 -13.31 -0.93
N ARG A 151 -5.85 -12.14 -0.54
CA ARG A 151 -6.09 -11.62 0.80
C ARG A 151 -6.16 -10.11 0.80
N ASP A 152 -7.05 -9.60 1.61
CA ASP A 152 -7.17 -8.19 1.93
C ASP A 152 -6.76 -7.98 3.38
N VAL A 153 -5.92 -7.00 3.61
CA VAL A 153 -5.30 -6.76 4.92
C VAL A 153 -5.35 -5.27 5.26
N ILE A 154 -5.70 -4.95 6.50
CA ILE A 154 -5.33 -3.67 7.10
C ILE A 154 -4.06 -3.90 7.91
N ILE A 155 -3.01 -3.18 7.57
CA ILE A 155 -1.72 -3.25 8.27
C ILE A 155 -1.44 -1.95 9.01
N ARG A 156 -0.94 -2.07 10.23
CA ARG A 156 -0.46 -0.96 11.03
C ARG A 156 1.05 -1.06 11.19
N LEU A 157 1.71 0.02 10.88
CA LEU A 157 3.14 0.20 11.05
C LEU A 157 3.41 1.23 12.13
N VAL A 158 4.55 1.13 12.76
CA VAL A 158 5.07 2.11 13.72
C VAL A 158 6.49 2.48 13.32
N ARG A 159 6.86 3.72 13.54
CA ARG A 159 8.23 4.17 13.31
C ARG A 159 9.11 3.78 14.49
N GLY A 160 10.17 3.04 14.21
CA GLY A 160 11.19 2.69 15.19
C GLY A 160 12.07 3.89 15.58
N VAL A 161 12.88 3.69 16.59
CA VAL A 161 13.83 4.71 17.09
C VAL A 161 14.89 5.10 16.05
N ASP A 162 15.15 4.23 15.09
CA ASP A 162 16.03 4.44 13.94
C ASP A 162 15.33 5.16 12.77
N GLY A 163 14.05 5.53 12.93
CA GLY A 163 13.23 6.21 11.93
C GLY A 163 12.61 5.29 10.88
N ARG A 164 12.90 3.98 10.88
CA ARG A 164 12.34 3.00 9.95
C ARG A 164 10.96 2.56 10.36
N TRP A 165 10.14 2.20 9.37
CA TRP A 165 8.84 1.61 9.63
C TRP A 165 8.98 0.12 9.96
N ILE A 166 8.25 -0.35 10.95
CA ILE A 166 8.14 -1.75 11.34
C ILE A 166 6.69 -2.16 11.49
N LYS A 167 6.35 -3.38 11.12
CA LYS A 167 5.00 -3.91 11.30
C LYS A 167 4.68 -4.04 12.80
N GLN A 168 3.62 -3.38 13.22
CA GLN A 168 3.09 -3.49 14.57
C GLN A 168 1.99 -4.55 14.67
N SER A 169 1.05 -4.52 13.74
CA SER A 169 -0.08 -5.45 13.69
C SER A 169 -0.71 -5.49 12.30
N GLU A 170 -1.47 -6.55 12.04
CA GLU A 170 -2.31 -6.67 10.86
C GLU A 170 -3.64 -7.33 11.21
N VAL A 171 -4.66 -7.04 10.43
CA VAL A 171 -5.93 -7.75 10.42
C VAL A 171 -6.27 -8.15 9.02
N GLN A 172 -6.44 -9.44 8.83
CA GLN A 172 -6.89 -10.01 7.58
C GLN A 172 -8.41 -9.84 7.48
N LEU A 173 -8.86 -9.24 6.38
CA LEU A 173 -10.26 -8.92 6.13
C LEU A 173 -10.94 -10.04 5.36
N TRP A 174 -10.21 -10.65 4.45
CA TRP A 174 -10.68 -11.67 3.56
C TRP A 174 -9.52 -12.57 3.10
N VAL A 175 -9.81 -13.85 2.92
CA VAL A 175 -8.95 -14.87 2.32
C VAL A 175 -9.82 -15.76 1.46
N SER A 176 -9.39 -16.09 0.28
CA SER A 176 -9.99 -17.11 -0.56
C SER A 176 -8.97 -18.16 -0.97
#